data_7ac069fa67a1b7d96e9cf9ceb39fcf26
#
_entry.id   7ac069fa67a1b7d96e9cf9ceb39fcf26
#
_cell.length_a   1.000
_cell.length_b   1.000
_cell.length_c   1.000
_cell.angle_alpha   90.00
_cell.angle_beta   90.00
_cell.angle_gamma   90.00
#
_symmetry.space_group_name_H-M   'P 1'
#
loop_
_entity.id
_entity.type
_entity.pdbx_description
1 polymer ?
#
loop_
_entity_poly.entity_id
_entity_poly.type
_entity_poly.pdbx_seq_one_letter_code
_entity_poly.pdbx_strand_id
1 'polypeptide(L)'
;MGGAPLAHVIRSLRYGGAVAACGLTAGVDLPTTVHPFILRGVSLLGIDSVHTPIELRTRIWERVAGDLLPADLDGMTAEIGLDELEPTLDAILRGEVRGRTVVRVGA
;
A
#
# COMPACT_ATOMS: atom_id res chain seq x y z
N MET A 1 5.39 3.40 1.80
CA MET A 1 5.45 4.86 1.94
C MET A 1 6.32 5.16 3.15
N GLY A 2 7.35 5.99 3.02
CA GLY A 2 8.20 6.43 4.13
C GLY A 2 8.00 7.92 4.42
N GLY A 3 9.00 8.59 4.99
CA GLY A 3 9.03 10.04 5.17
C GLY A 3 7.95 10.61 6.10
N ALA A 4 7.65 11.87 5.93
CA ALA A 4 6.64 12.60 6.72
C ALA A 4 5.23 11.97 6.67
N PRO A 5 4.73 11.43 5.55
CA PRO A 5 3.43 10.75 5.52
C PRO A 5 3.34 9.55 6.46
N LEU A 6 4.37 8.68 6.52
CA LEU A 6 4.38 7.56 7.44
C LEU A 6 4.40 8.03 8.90
N ALA A 7 5.22 9.03 9.21
CA ALA A 7 5.28 9.64 10.53
C ALA A 7 3.92 10.25 10.94
N HIS A 8 3.19 10.86 10.00
CA HIS A 8 1.84 11.37 10.24
C HIS A 8 0.85 10.24 10.55
N VAL A 9 0.86 9.17 9.77
CA VAL A 9 -0.01 8.00 10.02
C VAL A 9 0.24 7.41 11.39
N ILE A 10 1.51 7.19 11.79
CA ILE A 10 1.85 6.69 13.13
C ILE A 10 1.28 7.57 14.24
N ARG A 11 1.37 8.90 14.08
CA ARG A 11 0.80 9.84 15.06
C ARG A 11 -0.72 9.84 15.12
N SER A 12 -1.38 9.41 14.04
CA SER A 12 -2.85 9.42 13.92
C SER A 12 -3.49 8.08 14.30
N LEU A 13 -2.70 7.02 14.50
CA LEU A 13 -3.23 5.71 14.89
C LEU A 13 -3.95 5.77 16.23
N ARG A 14 -5.07 5.07 16.31
CA ARG A 14 -5.78 4.84 17.60
C ARG A 14 -4.94 3.98 18.53
N TYR A 15 -5.32 3.92 19.80
CA TYR A 15 -4.67 3.05 20.80
C TYR A 15 -4.61 1.59 20.31
N GLY A 16 -3.45 0.96 20.44
CA GLY A 16 -3.19 -0.40 19.99
C GLY A 16 -3.20 -0.59 18.47
N GLY A 17 -3.29 0.49 17.69
CA GLY A 17 -3.32 0.41 16.23
C GLY A 17 -1.98 0.01 15.61
N ALA A 18 -2.00 -0.50 14.39
CA ALA A 18 -0.80 -0.86 13.64
C ALA A 18 -0.80 -0.24 12.23
N VAL A 19 0.37 0.02 11.71
CA VAL A 19 0.60 0.42 10.32
C VAL A 19 1.68 -0.47 9.70
N ALA A 20 1.45 -0.92 8.46
CA ALA A 20 2.41 -1.68 7.67
C ALA A 20 3.22 -0.76 6.76
N ALA A 21 4.54 -0.89 6.76
CA ALA A 21 5.45 -0.20 5.87
C ALA A 21 6.01 -1.18 4.84
N CYS A 22 5.59 -1.04 3.58
CA CYS A 22 5.97 -1.92 2.47
C CYS A 22 6.62 -1.18 1.30
N GLY A 23 6.87 0.13 1.41
CA GLY A 23 7.47 0.94 0.35
C GLY A 23 7.98 2.28 0.85
N LEU A 24 8.74 2.98 0.01
CA LEU A 24 9.49 4.19 0.37
C LEU A 24 9.32 5.37 -0.63
N THR A 25 8.24 5.40 -1.38
CA THR A 25 7.99 6.41 -2.43
C THR A 25 8.01 7.87 -1.93
N ALA A 26 7.74 8.11 -0.65
CA ALA A 26 7.81 9.44 -0.04
C ALA A 26 9.11 9.68 0.78
N GLY A 27 10.11 8.83 0.60
CA GLY A 27 11.41 8.92 1.27
C GLY A 27 11.73 7.71 2.15
N VAL A 28 12.98 7.61 2.57
CA VAL A 28 13.51 6.50 3.38
C VAL A 28 13.47 6.80 4.88
N ASP A 29 13.42 8.07 5.24
CA ASP A 29 13.44 8.50 6.63
C ASP A 29 12.12 8.26 7.34
N LEU A 30 12.17 8.22 8.67
CA LEU A 30 11.00 8.16 9.55
C LEU A 30 11.09 9.24 10.63
N PRO A 31 10.70 10.49 10.33
CA PRO A 31 10.78 11.61 11.28
C PRO A 31 9.66 11.54 12.33
N THR A 32 9.81 10.68 13.33
CA THR A 32 8.85 10.52 14.42
C THR A 32 9.56 10.40 15.77
N THR A 33 8.78 10.34 16.85
CA THR A 33 9.26 10.13 18.22
C THR A 33 8.74 8.81 18.77
N VAL A 34 9.22 8.39 19.93
CA VAL A 34 8.75 7.18 20.61
C VAL A 34 7.35 7.34 21.26
N HIS A 35 6.84 8.56 21.40
CA HIS A 35 5.58 8.83 22.08
C HIS A 35 4.37 8.01 21.58
N PRO A 36 4.10 7.88 20.26
CA PRO A 36 2.99 7.06 19.78
C PRO A 36 3.10 5.61 20.25
N PHE A 37 4.32 5.07 20.26
CA PHE A 37 4.57 3.69 20.65
C PHE A 37 4.35 3.45 22.14
N ILE A 38 4.96 4.26 23.00
CA ILE A 38 4.88 4.07 24.46
C ILE A 38 3.57 4.53 25.09
N LEU A 39 2.94 5.60 24.54
CA LEU A 39 1.71 6.16 25.13
C LEU A 39 0.44 5.53 24.59
N ARG A 40 0.46 4.96 23.37
CA ARG A 40 -0.72 4.38 22.74
C ARG A 40 -0.53 2.94 22.28
N GLY A 41 0.64 2.34 22.52
CA GLY A 41 0.91 0.97 22.14
C GLY A 41 0.78 0.71 20.64
N VAL A 42 1.05 1.72 19.78
CA VAL A 42 0.96 1.54 18.33
C VAL A 42 2.13 0.71 17.83
N SER A 43 1.92 0.03 16.70
CA SER A 43 2.94 -0.82 16.07
C SER A 43 3.26 -0.34 14.66
N LEU A 44 4.55 -0.35 14.30
CA LEU A 44 5.04 -0.22 12.94
C LEU A 44 5.56 -1.59 12.49
N LEU A 45 4.97 -2.14 11.44
CA LEU A 45 5.29 -3.46 10.91
C LEU A 45 5.99 -3.32 9.56
N GLY A 46 7.24 -3.81 9.48
CA GLY A 46 7.96 -3.91 8.21
C GLY A 46 7.44 -5.10 7.39
N ILE A 47 7.19 -4.86 6.09
CA ILE A 47 6.75 -5.89 5.15
C ILE A 47 7.82 -6.07 4.08
N ASP A 48 8.57 -7.16 4.17
CA ASP A 48 9.45 -7.60 3.08
C ASP A 48 8.65 -8.44 2.09
N SER A 49 8.13 -7.78 1.07
CA SER A 49 7.35 -8.43 0.01
C SER A 49 8.22 -9.18 -1.01
N VAL A 50 9.54 -8.96 -1.02
CA VAL A 50 10.46 -9.57 -1.99
C VAL A 50 10.83 -10.99 -1.56
N HIS A 51 11.28 -11.17 -0.32
CA HIS A 51 11.78 -12.45 0.20
C HIS A 51 10.73 -13.27 0.94
N THR A 52 9.47 -12.87 0.91
CA THR A 52 8.39 -13.65 1.54
C THR A 52 8.34 -15.07 0.96
N PRO A 53 8.45 -16.13 1.78
CA PRO A 53 8.35 -17.52 1.33
C PRO A 53 7.05 -17.78 0.55
N ILE A 54 7.13 -18.63 -0.48
CA ILE A 54 6.00 -18.84 -1.40
C ILE A 54 4.77 -19.40 -0.67
N GLU A 55 4.96 -20.27 0.31
CA GLU A 55 3.87 -20.86 1.09
C GLU A 55 3.11 -19.80 1.91
N LEU A 56 3.85 -18.84 2.49
CA LEU A 56 3.22 -17.72 3.20
C LEU A 56 2.51 -16.78 2.22
N ARG A 57 3.14 -16.48 1.08
CA ARG A 57 2.57 -15.65 0.03
C ARG A 57 1.26 -16.24 -0.50
N THR A 58 1.22 -17.54 -0.78
CA THR A 58 0.02 -18.25 -1.25
C THR A 58 -1.12 -18.11 -0.25
N ARG A 59 -0.88 -18.39 1.03
CA ARG A 59 -1.89 -18.24 2.10
C ARG A 59 -2.40 -16.80 2.23
N ILE A 60 -1.52 -15.79 2.04
CA ILE A 60 -1.94 -14.38 2.07
C ILE A 60 -2.86 -14.09 0.88
N TRP A 61 -2.53 -14.56 -0.33
CA TRP A 61 -3.37 -14.39 -1.51
C TRP A 61 -4.72 -15.10 -1.39
N GLU A 62 -4.77 -16.30 -0.82
CA GLU A 62 -6.03 -16.99 -0.52
C GLU A 62 -6.93 -16.14 0.39
N ARG A 63 -6.36 -15.51 1.42
CA ARG A 63 -7.10 -14.60 2.29
C ARG A 63 -7.53 -13.32 1.57
N VAL A 64 -6.66 -12.73 0.75
CA VAL A 64 -7.01 -11.53 -0.05
C VAL A 64 -8.13 -11.84 -1.04
N ALA A 65 -8.19 -13.06 -1.58
CA ALA A 65 -9.29 -13.53 -2.44
C ALA A 65 -10.54 -13.96 -1.68
N GLY A 66 -10.49 -14.05 -0.35
CA GLY A 66 -11.57 -14.51 0.53
C GLY A 66 -11.97 -13.48 1.57
N ASP A 67 -11.60 -13.73 2.83
CA ASP A 67 -12.04 -12.94 3.98
C ASP A 67 -11.48 -11.50 4.03
N LEU A 68 -10.41 -11.21 3.28
CA LEU A 68 -9.82 -9.87 3.14
C LEU A 68 -10.12 -9.22 1.80
N LEU A 69 -11.04 -9.77 0.99
CA LEU A 69 -11.40 -9.18 -0.29
C LEU A 69 -12.01 -7.79 -0.07
N PRO A 70 -11.49 -6.74 -0.72
CA PRO A 70 -12.07 -5.40 -0.63
C PRO A 70 -13.51 -5.39 -1.14
N ALA A 71 -14.43 -4.77 -0.38
CA ALA A 71 -15.85 -4.74 -0.72
C ALA A 71 -16.15 -4.01 -2.03
N ASP A 72 -15.29 -3.09 -2.44
CA ASP A 72 -15.45 -2.27 -3.66
C ASP A 72 -14.23 -2.43 -4.59
N LEU A 73 -13.83 -3.68 -4.86
CA LEU A 73 -12.68 -3.96 -5.72
C LEU A 73 -12.86 -3.38 -7.13
N ASP A 74 -14.05 -3.53 -7.70
CA ASP A 74 -14.37 -3.03 -9.04
C ASP A 74 -14.35 -1.50 -9.09
N GLY A 75 -14.91 -0.83 -8.08
CA GLY A 75 -14.89 0.64 -7.98
C GLY A 75 -13.50 1.24 -7.76
N MET A 76 -12.54 0.42 -7.31
CA MET A 76 -11.14 0.81 -7.18
C MET A 76 -10.28 0.48 -8.40
N THR A 77 -10.86 -0.15 -9.44
CA THR A 77 -10.13 -0.66 -10.59
C THR A 77 -10.58 0.06 -11.86
N ALA A 78 -9.62 0.57 -12.62
CA ALA A 78 -9.81 1.06 -13.98
C ALA A 78 -9.12 0.10 -14.96
N GLU A 79 -9.78 -0.23 -16.06
CA GLU A 79 -9.20 -1.03 -17.14
C GLU A 79 -8.89 -0.15 -18.35
N ILE A 80 -7.68 -0.27 -18.90
CA ILE A 80 -7.21 0.49 -20.07
C ILE A 80 -6.62 -0.44 -21.14
N GLY A 81 -6.55 0.05 -22.38
CA GLY A 81 -5.80 -0.57 -23.46
C GLY A 81 -4.30 -0.23 -23.41
N LEU A 82 -3.51 -0.91 -24.25
CA LEU A 82 -2.07 -0.62 -24.38
C LEU A 82 -1.81 0.78 -24.95
N ASP A 83 -2.70 1.31 -25.77
CA ASP A 83 -2.65 2.65 -26.36
C ASP A 83 -2.83 3.76 -25.33
N GLU A 84 -3.46 3.46 -24.18
CA GLU A 84 -3.65 4.39 -23.06
C GLU A 84 -2.54 4.30 -22.01
N LEU A 85 -1.56 3.40 -22.19
CA LEU A 85 -0.54 3.12 -21.16
C LEU A 85 0.37 4.33 -20.93
N GLU A 86 0.90 4.93 -21.97
CA GLU A 86 1.87 6.04 -21.86
C GLU A 86 1.28 7.27 -21.14
N PRO A 87 0.10 7.80 -21.52
CA PRO A 87 -0.52 8.90 -20.79
C PRO A 87 -0.87 8.52 -19.33
N THR A 88 -1.20 7.25 -19.07
CA THR A 88 -1.47 6.77 -17.70
C THR A 88 -0.20 6.76 -16.85
N LEU A 89 0.95 6.35 -17.39
CA LEU A 89 2.23 6.39 -16.69
C LEU A 89 2.62 7.84 -16.33
N ASP A 90 2.43 8.78 -17.26
CA ASP A 90 2.66 10.19 -16.97
C ASP A 90 1.75 10.72 -15.86
N ALA A 91 0.49 10.32 -15.85
CA ALA A 91 -0.46 10.68 -14.79
C ALA A 91 -0.05 10.09 -13.42
N ILE A 92 0.47 8.85 -13.39
CA ILE A 92 1.01 8.22 -12.17
C ILE A 92 2.17 9.05 -11.60
N LEU A 93 3.09 9.50 -12.45
CA LEU A 93 4.23 10.32 -12.02
C LEU A 93 3.80 11.68 -11.43
N ARG A 94 2.66 12.21 -11.87
CA ARG A 94 2.06 13.42 -11.30
C ARG A 94 1.17 13.17 -10.07
N GLY A 95 0.96 11.90 -9.69
CA GLY A 95 0.09 11.53 -8.56
C GLY A 95 -1.40 11.69 -8.85
N GLU A 96 -1.81 11.68 -10.11
CA GLU A 96 -3.19 11.91 -10.56
C GLU A 96 -4.02 10.61 -10.67
N VAL A 97 -3.37 9.45 -10.61
CA VAL A 97 -4.06 8.15 -10.70
C VAL A 97 -4.42 7.64 -9.30
N ARG A 98 -5.70 7.30 -9.13
CA ARG A 98 -6.23 6.70 -7.90
C ARG A 98 -6.66 5.25 -8.15
N GLY A 99 -6.40 4.39 -7.19
CA GLY A 99 -6.81 2.97 -7.25
C GLY A 99 -5.83 2.11 -8.04
N ARG A 100 -6.35 1.13 -8.74
CA ARG A 100 -5.58 0.17 -9.54
C ARG A 100 -5.90 0.34 -11.02
N THR A 101 -4.89 0.46 -11.84
CA THR A 101 -5.04 0.38 -13.30
C THR A 101 -4.64 -1.01 -13.78
N VAL A 102 -5.52 -1.68 -14.49
CA VAL A 102 -5.29 -2.97 -15.16
C VAL A 102 -5.14 -2.69 -16.65
N VAL A 103 -4.07 -3.18 -17.25
CA VAL A 103 -3.82 -3.01 -18.69
C VAL A 103 -4.21 -4.29 -19.42
N ARG A 104 -5.15 -4.18 -20.37
CA ARG A 104 -5.53 -5.30 -21.23
C ARG A 104 -4.48 -5.47 -22.33
N VAL A 105 -3.84 -6.63 -22.32
CA VAL A 105 -2.82 -7.02 -23.27
C VAL A 105 -3.44 -7.98 -24.30
N GLY A 106 -3.69 -7.48 -25.49
CA GLY A 106 -4.34 -8.22 -26.57
C GLY A 106 -5.77 -7.76 -26.83
N ALA A 107 -6.24 -8.07 -28.02
CA ALA A 107 -7.63 -7.84 -28.44
C ALA A 107 -8.51 -9.01 -28.03
#